data_ad29880cdae6e2b40c0085b0ef90a700
#
_entry.id   ad29880cdae6e2b40c0085b0ef90a700
#
_cell.length_a   1.000
_cell.length_b   1.000
_cell.length_c   1.000
_cell.angle_alpha   90.00
_cell.angle_beta   90.00
_cell.angle_gamma   90.00
#
_symmetry.space_group_name_H-M   'P 1'
#
loop_
_entity.id
_entity.type
_entity.pdbx_description
1 polymer ?
#
loop_
_entity_poly.entity_id
_entity_poly.type
_entity_poly.pdbx_seq_one_letter_code
_entity_poly.pdbx_strand_id
1 'polypeptide(L)'
;MRKINNSKICPILGAKIMSQSNEKLPVIVQLKKDDNRLEDGIMSVSTNVKKRLPLINGIACDLDTETIYKLASNPNIEYISFDSEVYTLLDISVPTMEAQFPYAQGYKGKGITVGVIDTGVAPHQDLTKPVNRIIDFKDFVNNETSAYDDNGHGTHVAGIIAGNGYSSRGLYSGIAPESNILAIKALNDNGSGNTSDIIDAIAYAIETKDEFNTKILNLSFGSPANSNCNKDPLCNAVKKATKVGLIVVTAAGNSGPNEKTIVSPGISPDVITVGAVDHRRTIDTSDDVVASFSSRGPTNEGLSKPDIVAPGVGINSLSNTKPDGYKSLSGTSMATPLISGSVALLLNKYNSLSHNEVKKKLMDSCIDLDDEIDNQGSGLINLQKLFNGDSKNDENLKRNSGLEPFNSTDNIIENFLVLLLVLYLLDKNI
;
A
#
# COMPACT_ATOMS: atom_id res chain seq x y z
N MET A 1 -2.68 45.32 6.31
CA MET A 1 -2.92 43.93 5.92
C MET A 1 -4.30 43.49 6.43
N ARG A 2 -5.26 43.26 5.55
CA ARG A 2 -6.56 42.68 5.96
C ARG A 2 -6.31 41.25 6.38
N LYS A 3 -6.75 40.85 7.58
CA LYS A 3 -6.71 39.45 8.03
C LYS A 3 -7.50 38.61 7.02
N ILE A 4 -6.80 37.81 6.23
CA ILE A 4 -7.43 36.83 5.32
C ILE A 4 -8.07 35.75 6.20
N ASN A 5 -9.38 35.57 6.06
CA ASN A 5 -10.10 34.59 6.85
C ASN A 5 -9.92 33.21 6.23
N ASN A 6 -8.79 32.54 6.53
CA ASN A 6 -8.46 31.19 6.04
C ASN A 6 -9.45 30.12 6.50
N SER A 7 -10.36 30.44 7.46
CA SER A 7 -11.34 29.47 7.95
C SER A 7 -12.40 29.06 6.90
N LYS A 8 -12.54 29.85 5.82
CA LYS A 8 -13.48 29.55 4.74
C LYS A 8 -12.84 28.83 3.54
N ILE A 9 -11.55 28.55 3.57
CA ILE A 9 -10.81 27.88 2.50
C ILE A 9 -10.44 26.48 3.00
N CYS A 10 -10.76 25.45 2.22
CA CYS A 10 -10.41 24.09 2.62
C CYS A 10 -8.87 23.89 2.65
N PRO A 11 -8.34 23.03 3.54
CA PRO A 11 -6.90 22.83 3.70
C PRO A 11 -6.19 22.42 2.40
N ILE A 12 -6.84 21.57 1.57
CA ILE A 12 -6.30 21.10 0.28
C ILE A 12 -6.15 22.29 -0.69
N LEU A 13 -7.18 23.16 -0.77
CA LEU A 13 -7.12 24.36 -1.61
C LEU A 13 -6.03 25.32 -1.12
N GLY A 14 -5.91 25.51 0.19
CA GLY A 14 -4.86 26.31 0.80
C GLY A 14 -3.46 25.83 0.46
N ALA A 15 -3.22 24.51 0.52
CA ALA A 15 -1.94 23.90 0.13
C ALA A 15 -1.63 24.08 -1.37
N LYS A 16 -2.65 23.91 -2.25
CA LYS A 16 -2.49 24.12 -3.70
C LYS A 16 -2.18 25.58 -4.05
N ILE A 17 -2.84 26.54 -3.40
CA ILE A 17 -2.54 27.97 -3.55
C ILE A 17 -1.07 28.28 -3.19
N MET A 18 -0.55 27.66 -2.14
CA MET A 18 0.84 27.85 -1.73
C MET A 18 1.85 27.25 -2.69
N SER A 19 1.51 26.14 -3.35
CA SER A 19 2.42 25.42 -4.28
C SER A 19 2.35 25.92 -5.73
N GLN A 20 1.26 26.60 -6.13
CA GLN A 20 0.93 26.95 -7.53
C GLN A 20 0.38 28.37 -7.61
N SER A 21 1.20 29.40 -7.31
CA SER A 21 0.75 30.78 -7.13
C SER A 21 0.14 31.47 -8.36
N ASN A 22 0.28 30.94 -9.58
CA ASN A 22 -0.17 31.56 -10.83
C ASN A 22 -1.15 30.71 -11.66
N GLU A 23 -1.59 29.56 -11.16
CA GLU A 23 -2.54 28.71 -11.88
C GLU A 23 -3.99 28.97 -11.45
N LYS A 24 -4.91 28.75 -12.39
CA LYS A 24 -6.34 28.75 -12.11
C LYS A 24 -6.70 27.42 -11.48
N LEU A 25 -7.36 27.47 -10.33
CA LEU A 25 -7.69 26.29 -9.55
C LEU A 25 -9.18 25.98 -9.68
N PRO A 26 -9.54 24.70 -9.91
CA PRO A 26 -10.92 24.25 -9.88
C PRO A 26 -11.45 24.30 -8.44
N VAL A 27 -12.56 25.01 -8.24
CA VAL A 27 -13.14 25.21 -6.91
C VAL A 27 -14.66 25.06 -6.92
N ILE A 28 -15.20 24.69 -5.75
CA ILE A 28 -16.62 24.80 -5.44
C ILE A 28 -16.78 25.94 -4.44
N VAL A 29 -17.48 26.99 -4.83
CA VAL A 29 -17.83 28.12 -3.99
C VAL A 29 -19.24 27.91 -3.43
N GLN A 30 -19.38 27.75 -2.12
CA GLN A 30 -20.66 27.58 -1.43
C GLN A 30 -21.12 28.91 -0.82
N LEU A 31 -22.38 29.26 -1.04
CA LEU A 31 -23.02 30.44 -0.47
C LEU A 31 -23.82 30.03 0.78
N LYS A 32 -23.94 30.96 1.73
CA LYS A 32 -24.76 30.75 2.96
C LYS A 32 -26.23 30.56 2.67
N LYS A 33 -26.72 31.14 1.59
CA LYS A 33 -28.09 31.05 1.09
C LYS A 33 -28.10 31.26 -0.40
N ASP A 34 -29.19 30.89 -1.03
CA ASP A 34 -29.45 31.16 -2.43
C ASP A 34 -29.41 32.67 -2.69
N ASP A 35 -28.53 33.10 -3.62
CA ASP A 35 -28.34 34.52 -4.00
C ASP A 35 -27.87 34.57 -5.47
N ASN A 36 -28.84 34.67 -6.38
CA ASN A 36 -28.59 34.70 -7.81
C ASN A 36 -27.65 35.84 -8.25
N ARG A 37 -27.69 37.01 -7.57
CA ARG A 37 -26.81 38.16 -7.92
C ARG A 37 -25.35 37.85 -7.57
N LEU A 38 -25.14 37.22 -6.41
CA LEU A 38 -23.80 36.81 -6.01
C LEU A 38 -23.28 35.65 -6.89
N GLU A 39 -24.14 34.74 -7.25
CA GLU A 39 -23.81 33.66 -8.21
C GLU A 39 -23.38 34.24 -9.56
N ASP A 40 -24.17 35.15 -10.14
CA ASP A 40 -23.85 35.79 -11.41
C ASP A 40 -22.53 36.59 -11.32
N GLY A 41 -22.28 37.21 -10.17
CA GLY A 41 -21.01 37.87 -9.88
C GLY A 41 -19.82 36.93 -9.84
N ILE A 42 -19.95 35.75 -9.22
CA ILE A 42 -18.90 34.71 -9.19
C ILE A 42 -18.66 34.19 -10.61
N MET A 43 -19.72 33.89 -11.35
CA MET A 43 -19.60 33.40 -12.73
C MET A 43 -18.90 34.42 -13.63
N SER A 44 -19.15 35.72 -13.45
CA SER A 44 -18.54 36.78 -14.28
C SER A 44 -17.03 36.94 -14.07
N VAL A 45 -16.50 36.57 -12.89
CA VAL A 45 -15.06 36.59 -12.58
C VAL A 45 -14.37 35.25 -12.77
N SER A 46 -15.14 34.20 -13.06
CA SER A 46 -14.63 32.86 -13.32
C SER A 46 -14.10 32.75 -14.75
N THR A 47 -13.02 32.01 -14.90
CA THR A 47 -12.44 31.76 -16.24
C THR A 47 -13.11 30.58 -16.95
N ASN A 48 -13.69 29.69 -16.18
CA ASN A 48 -14.48 28.57 -16.67
C ASN A 48 -15.56 28.24 -15.63
N VAL A 49 -16.82 28.32 -16.00
CA VAL A 49 -17.95 27.92 -15.15
C VAL A 49 -18.34 26.51 -15.55
N LYS A 50 -18.12 25.56 -14.65
CA LYS A 50 -18.45 24.14 -14.89
C LYS A 50 -19.95 23.90 -14.75
N LYS A 51 -20.52 24.27 -13.58
CA LYS A 51 -21.98 24.15 -13.31
C LYS A 51 -22.40 24.85 -12.04
N ARG A 52 -23.72 25.16 -11.95
CA ARG A 52 -24.39 25.48 -10.68
C ARG A 52 -24.71 24.21 -9.91
N LEU A 53 -24.65 24.30 -8.57
CA LEU A 53 -24.88 23.23 -7.61
C LEU A 53 -25.99 23.63 -6.65
N PRO A 54 -27.27 23.68 -7.08
CA PRO A 54 -28.38 24.20 -6.26
C PRO A 54 -28.57 23.47 -4.92
N LEU A 55 -28.25 22.16 -4.89
CA LEU A 55 -28.37 21.34 -3.68
C LEU A 55 -27.57 21.89 -2.48
N ILE A 56 -26.46 22.59 -2.76
CA ILE A 56 -25.56 23.12 -1.73
C ILE A 56 -25.39 24.65 -1.84
N ASN A 57 -26.27 25.33 -2.60
CA ASN A 57 -26.15 26.77 -2.91
C ASN A 57 -24.75 27.12 -3.42
N GLY A 58 -24.24 26.33 -4.39
CA GLY A 58 -22.84 26.44 -4.81
C GLY A 58 -22.64 26.54 -6.30
N ILE A 59 -21.41 26.92 -6.67
CA ILE A 59 -20.93 27.03 -8.05
C ILE A 59 -19.59 26.31 -8.18
N ALA A 60 -19.49 25.39 -9.13
CA ALA A 60 -18.22 24.79 -9.54
C ALA A 60 -17.63 25.59 -10.71
N CYS A 61 -16.42 26.13 -10.51
CA CYS A 61 -15.75 26.98 -11.48
C CYS A 61 -14.23 27.03 -11.28
N ASP A 62 -13.51 27.59 -12.24
CA ASP A 62 -12.06 27.79 -12.14
C ASP A 62 -11.77 29.27 -11.79
N LEU A 63 -11.04 29.48 -10.69
CA LEU A 63 -10.69 30.81 -10.17
C LEU A 63 -9.18 30.94 -9.96
N ASP A 64 -8.68 32.17 -10.14
CA ASP A 64 -7.34 32.52 -9.72
C ASP A 64 -7.25 32.73 -8.19
N THR A 65 -6.04 32.68 -7.66
CA THR A 65 -5.76 32.79 -6.24
C THR A 65 -6.27 34.12 -5.61
N GLU A 66 -6.16 35.23 -6.34
CA GLU A 66 -6.60 36.54 -5.85
C GLU A 66 -8.13 36.58 -5.69
N THR A 67 -8.85 36.05 -6.68
CA THR A 67 -10.30 35.93 -6.66
C THR A 67 -10.78 35.01 -5.55
N ILE A 68 -10.10 33.87 -5.30
CA ILE A 68 -10.42 32.97 -4.18
C ILE A 68 -10.33 33.72 -2.85
N TYR A 69 -9.27 34.48 -2.60
CA TYR A 69 -9.13 35.25 -1.36
C TYR A 69 -10.16 36.39 -1.24
N LYS A 70 -10.49 37.05 -2.34
CA LYS A 70 -11.57 38.09 -2.35
C LYS A 70 -12.91 37.48 -1.97
N LEU A 71 -13.25 36.32 -2.55
CA LEU A 71 -14.50 35.61 -2.24
C LEU A 71 -14.51 35.09 -0.80
N ALA A 72 -13.43 34.55 -0.29
CA ALA A 72 -13.32 34.07 1.09
C ALA A 72 -13.56 35.24 2.12
N SER A 73 -13.26 36.47 1.72
CA SER A 73 -13.50 37.67 2.55
C SER A 73 -14.96 38.14 2.51
N ASN A 74 -15.79 37.63 1.61
CA ASN A 74 -17.20 37.99 1.48
C ASN A 74 -18.01 37.32 2.59
N PRO A 75 -18.83 38.06 3.39
CA PRO A 75 -19.61 37.49 4.47
C PRO A 75 -20.69 36.48 3.99
N ASN A 76 -21.15 36.58 2.75
CA ASN A 76 -22.18 35.71 2.18
C ASN A 76 -21.62 34.43 1.59
N ILE A 77 -20.30 34.28 1.47
CA ILE A 77 -19.66 33.00 1.15
C ILE A 77 -19.57 32.17 2.42
N GLU A 78 -20.02 30.93 2.34
CA GLU A 78 -19.92 29.94 3.42
C GLU A 78 -18.56 29.27 3.40
N TYR A 79 -18.18 28.68 2.28
CA TYR A 79 -16.96 27.90 2.15
C TYR A 79 -16.46 27.85 0.69
N ILE A 80 -15.16 27.68 0.52
CA ILE A 80 -14.54 27.46 -0.79
C ILE A 80 -13.67 26.20 -0.68
N SER A 81 -14.06 25.17 -1.42
CA SER A 81 -13.33 23.90 -1.48
C SER A 81 -12.66 23.72 -2.85
N PHE A 82 -11.60 22.93 -2.87
CA PHE A 82 -11.05 22.42 -4.12
C PHE A 82 -12.06 21.45 -4.75
N ASP A 83 -12.35 21.63 -6.03
CA ASP A 83 -13.19 20.71 -6.80
C ASP A 83 -12.35 19.48 -7.18
N SER A 84 -12.23 18.58 -6.21
CA SER A 84 -11.46 17.36 -6.36
C SER A 84 -12.18 16.38 -7.28
N GLU A 85 -11.42 15.66 -8.10
CA GLU A 85 -11.98 14.48 -8.77
C GLU A 85 -12.40 13.47 -7.71
N VAL A 86 -13.62 13.00 -7.80
CA VAL A 86 -14.17 11.93 -6.95
C VAL A 86 -14.07 10.64 -7.75
N TYR A 87 -13.31 9.70 -7.24
CA TYR A 87 -13.16 8.37 -7.83
C TYR A 87 -14.11 7.40 -7.15
N THR A 88 -14.64 6.44 -7.90
CA THR A 88 -15.22 5.24 -7.32
C THR A 88 -14.10 4.52 -6.58
N LEU A 89 -14.20 4.40 -5.26
CA LEU A 89 -13.25 3.65 -4.43
C LEU A 89 -13.40 2.16 -4.77
N LEU A 90 -12.67 1.70 -5.78
CA LEU A 90 -12.68 0.30 -6.25
C LEU A 90 -11.60 -0.54 -5.55
N ASP A 91 -10.63 0.06 -4.88
CA ASP A 91 -9.68 -0.62 -4.01
C ASP A 91 -9.71 -0.04 -2.60
N ILE A 92 -10.25 -0.81 -1.70
CA ILE A 92 -10.41 -0.49 -0.28
C ILE A 92 -9.22 -1.05 0.52
N SER A 93 -8.56 -2.09 0.01
CA SER A 93 -7.57 -2.88 0.73
C SER A 93 -6.38 -2.08 1.22
N VAL A 94 -5.84 -1.18 0.38
CA VAL A 94 -4.69 -0.33 0.72
C VAL A 94 -5.07 0.72 1.79
N PRO A 95 -6.22 1.43 1.67
CA PRO A 95 -6.75 2.29 2.73
C PRO A 95 -7.09 1.55 4.03
N THR A 96 -7.72 0.37 3.99
CA THR A 96 -8.05 -0.46 5.17
C THR A 96 -6.81 -0.79 6.00
N MET A 97 -5.67 -1.00 5.34
CA MET A 97 -4.38 -1.25 6.00
C MET A 97 -3.66 0.03 6.45
N GLU A 98 -4.22 1.21 6.22
CA GLU A 98 -3.64 2.53 6.57
C GLU A 98 -2.27 2.80 5.93
N ALA A 99 -2.08 2.39 4.66
CA ALA A 99 -0.82 2.56 3.93
C ALA A 99 -0.45 4.04 3.68
N GLN A 100 -1.40 4.97 3.75
CA GLN A 100 -1.15 6.40 3.69
C GLN A 100 -0.18 6.88 4.79
N PHE A 101 -0.13 6.18 5.94
CA PHE A 101 0.73 6.56 7.05
C PHE A 101 2.23 6.42 6.74
N PRO A 102 2.76 5.25 6.31
CA PRO A 102 4.14 5.15 5.84
C PRO A 102 4.44 6.04 4.62
N TYR A 103 3.47 6.26 3.72
CA TYR A 103 3.67 7.14 2.56
C TYR A 103 3.90 8.59 2.97
N ALA A 104 3.17 9.09 3.97
CA ALA A 104 3.36 10.43 4.52
C ALA A 104 4.76 10.61 5.13
N GLN A 105 5.40 9.53 5.59
CA GLN A 105 6.77 9.51 6.09
C GLN A 105 7.83 9.28 4.98
N GLY A 106 7.42 9.14 3.72
CA GLY A 106 8.31 8.95 2.57
C GLY A 106 8.68 7.49 2.28
N TYR A 107 8.10 6.52 3.00
CA TYR A 107 8.39 5.09 2.78
C TYR A 107 7.43 4.49 1.77
N LYS A 108 7.94 4.13 0.58
CA LYS A 108 7.19 3.56 -0.56
C LYS A 108 7.84 2.31 -1.14
N GLY A 109 8.81 1.72 -0.43
CA GLY A 109 9.52 0.52 -0.84
C GLY A 109 10.71 0.76 -1.77
N LYS A 110 11.16 2.00 -1.94
CA LYS A 110 12.27 2.36 -2.81
C LYS A 110 13.56 1.60 -2.45
N GLY A 111 14.18 0.98 -3.46
CA GLY A 111 15.42 0.24 -3.31
C GLY A 111 15.23 -1.20 -2.78
N ILE A 112 14.01 -1.63 -2.49
CA ILE A 112 13.71 -3.00 -2.06
C ILE A 112 13.19 -3.80 -3.26
N THR A 113 13.72 -4.99 -3.47
CA THR A 113 13.25 -5.93 -4.48
C THR A 113 12.46 -7.06 -3.83
N VAL A 114 11.30 -7.35 -4.40
CA VAL A 114 10.45 -8.50 -4.05
C VAL A 114 10.52 -9.52 -5.18
N GLY A 115 10.99 -10.73 -4.86
CA GLY A 115 10.91 -11.88 -5.75
C GLY A 115 9.49 -12.43 -5.76
N VAL A 116 8.84 -12.42 -6.91
CA VAL A 116 7.50 -12.99 -7.13
C VAL A 116 7.67 -14.30 -7.88
N ILE A 117 7.53 -15.42 -7.16
CA ILE A 117 7.51 -16.77 -7.75
C ILE A 117 6.05 -17.12 -8.04
N ASP A 118 5.67 -17.11 -9.32
CA ASP A 118 4.26 -17.24 -9.72
C ASP A 118 4.12 -17.66 -11.21
N THR A 119 3.04 -17.30 -11.88
CA THR A 119 2.76 -17.58 -13.31
C THR A 119 3.54 -16.69 -14.29
N GLY A 120 4.39 -15.82 -13.80
CA GLY A 120 5.08 -14.77 -14.55
C GLY A 120 4.57 -13.37 -14.20
N VAL A 121 5.10 -12.35 -14.86
CA VAL A 121 4.66 -10.96 -14.73
C VAL A 121 4.66 -10.30 -16.10
N ALA A 122 3.49 -9.85 -16.56
CA ALA A 122 3.36 -9.11 -17.81
C ALA A 122 3.87 -7.66 -17.63
N PRO A 123 4.43 -7.02 -18.67
CA PRO A 123 4.97 -5.67 -18.61
C PRO A 123 3.85 -4.60 -18.61
N HIS A 124 3.06 -4.57 -17.53
CA HIS A 124 2.02 -3.58 -17.31
C HIS A 124 2.60 -2.18 -17.07
N GLN A 125 1.90 -1.12 -17.50
CA GLN A 125 2.39 0.26 -17.38
C GLN A 125 2.67 0.67 -15.93
N ASP A 126 1.88 0.21 -14.97
CA ASP A 126 2.08 0.48 -13.54
C ASP A 126 3.36 -0.14 -12.95
N LEU A 127 4.00 -1.06 -13.65
CA LEU A 127 5.29 -1.65 -13.29
C LEU A 127 6.44 -1.12 -14.15
N THR A 128 6.12 -0.59 -15.36
CA THR A 128 7.13 -0.19 -16.34
C THR A 128 7.21 1.32 -16.59
N LYS A 129 6.25 2.11 -16.12
CA LYS A 129 6.21 3.58 -16.26
C LYS A 129 6.25 4.28 -14.90
N PRO A 130 6.90 5.45 -14.78
CA PRO A 130 7.80 6.07 -15.77
C PRO A 130 9.15 5.33 -15.87
N VAL A 131 9.44 4.42 -14.92
CA VAL A 131 10.68 3.60 -14.86
C VAL A 131 10.27 2.13 -14.79
N ASN A 132 10.97 1.28 -15.53
CA ASN A 132 10.77 -0.16 -15.45
C ASN A 132 11.28 -0.70 -14.11
N ARG A 133 10.38 -1.32 -13.35
CA ARG A 133 10.66 -1.92 -12.03
C ARG A 133 10.57 -3.45 -12.03
N ILE A 134 10.28 -4.06 -13.19
CA ILE A 134 10.56 -5.48 -13.41
C ILE A 134 12.06 -5.55 -13.79
N ILE A 135 12.88 -5.82 -12.78
CA ILE A 135 14.35 -5.68 -12.92
C ILE A 135 15.00 -6.89 -13.56
N ASP A 136 14.39 -8.06 -13.41
CA ASP A 136 14.79 -9.29 -14.08
C ASP A 136 13.61 -10.25 -14.20
N PHE A 137 13.73 -11.21 -15.13
CA PHE A 137 12.73 -12.24 -15.40
C PHE A 137 13.40 -13.59 -15.62
N LYS A 138 12.96 -14.61 -14.88
CA LYS A 138 13.40 -15.99 -15.03
C LYS A 138 12.21 -16.93 -15.23
N ASP A 139 12.27 -17.74 -16.29
CA ASP A 139 11.23 -18.71 -16.64
C ASP A 139 11.74 -20.14 -16.49
N PHE A 140 11.12 -20.91 -15.59
CA PHE A 140 11.38 -22.32 -15.35
C PHE A 140 10.38 -23.24 -16.07
N VAL A 141 9.40 -22.68 -16.79
CA VAL A 141 8.34 -23.42 -17.47
C VAL A 141 8.64 -23.58 -18.96
N ASN A 142 8.87 -22.46 -19.66
CA ASN A 142 9.04 -22.42 -21.12
C ASN A 142 10.45 -21.95 -21.54
N ASN A 143 11.31 -21.55 -20.59
CA ASN A 143 12.66 -20.98 -20.82
C ASN A 143 12.64 -19.72 -21.69
N GLU A 144 11.57 -18.92 -21.64
CA GLU A 144 11.51 -17.61 -22.29
C GLU A 144 12.37 -16.59 -21.53
N THR A 145 12.91 -15.61 -22.26
CA THR A 145 13.80 -14.59 -21.71
C THR A 145 13.14 -13.22 -21.52
N SER A 146 11.98 -13.00 -22.12
CA SER A 146 11.22 -11.77 -22.02
C SER A 146 10.09 -11.93 -21.02
N ALA A 147 9.89 -10.94 -20.16
CA ALA A 147 8.84 -10.98 -19.15
C ALA A 147 7.44 -11.10 -19.78
N TYR A 148 6.70 -12.08 -19.36
CA TYR A 148 5.31 -12.34 -19.75
C TYR A 148 4.56 -13.07 -18.64
N ASP A 149 3.24 -13.18 -18.79
CA ASP A 149 2.36 -13.94 -17.93
C ASP A 149 1.14 -14.41 -18.77
N ASP A 150 1.07 -15.70 -19.01
CA ASP A 150 0.03 -16.34 -19.83
C ASP A 150 -1.23 -16.74 -19.04
N ASN A 151 -1.19 -16.63 -17.69
CA ASN A 151 -2.32 -16.83 -16.77
C ASN A 151 -2.88 -15.52 -16.24
N GLY A 152 -2.00 -14.64 -15.75
CA GLY A 152 -2.31 -13.33 -15.19
C GLY A 152 -2.43 -13.29 -13.67
N HIS A 153 -2.21 -14.41 -12.95
CA HIS A 153 -2.19 -14.41 -11.49
C HIS A 153 -0.94 -13.69 -10.96
N GLY A 154 0.25 -13.99 -11.47
CA GLY A 154 1.48 -13.36 -11.02
C GLY A 154 1.55 -11.86 -11.34
N THR A 155 0.98 -11.43 -12.49
CA THR A 155 0.85 -9.99 -12.80
C THR A 155 -0.04 -9.28 -11.78
N HIS A 156 -1.15 -9.90 -11.39
CA HIS A 156 -2.04 -9.38 -10.37
C HIS A 156 -1.34 -9.26 -9.00
N VAL A 157 -0.63 -10.30 -8.60
CA VAL A 157 0.18 -10.36 -7.37
C VAL A 157 1.26 -9.27 -7.37
N ALA A 158 2.02 -9.13 -8.46
CA ALA A 158 3.05 -8.09 -8.59
C ALA A 158 2.45 -6.67 -8.50
N GLY A 159 1.25 -6.47 -9.03
CA GLY A 159 0.51 -5.22 -8.93
C GLY A 159 0.11 -4.86 -7.51
N ILE A 160 -0.35 -5.83 -6.70
CA ILE A 160 -0.67 -5.62 -5.28
C ILE A 160 0.58 -5.21 -4.48
N ILE A 161 1.74 -5.79 -4.81
CA ILE A 161 3.00 -5.43 -4.17
C ILE A 161 3.44 -4.03 -4.61
N ALA A 162 3.60 -3.80 -5.91
CA ALA A 162 4.42 -2.73 -6.46
C ALA A 162 3.78 -1.92 -7.60
N GLY A 163 2.52 -2.13 -7.94
CA GLY A 163 1.81 -1.27 -8.89
C GLY A 163 1.83 0.19 -8.43
N ASN A 164 2.25 1.12 -9.28
CA ASN A 164 2.31 2.53 -8.88
C ASN A 164 1.06 3.35 -9.26
N GLY A 165 0.05 2.67 -9.81
CA GLY A 165 -1.19 3.31 -10.23
C GLY A 165 -1.04 4.27 -11.40
N TYR A 166 0.02 4.18 -12.21
CA TYR A 166 0.29 5.07 -13.34
C TYR A 166 -0.91 5.17 -14.29
N SER A 167 -1.48 4.02 -14.67
CA SER A 167 -2.61 3.95 -15.60
C SER A 167 -3.94 4.32 -14.96
N SER A 168 -4.08 4.17 -13.63
CA SER A 168 -5.28 4.48 -12.85
C SER A 168 -5.22 5.82 -12.12
N ARG A 169 -4.19 6.65 -12.38
CA ARG A 169 -3.96 7.92 -11.66
C ARG A 169 -3.89 7.74 -10.13
N GLY A 170 -3.27 6.65 -9.69
CA GLY A 170 -3.07 6.33 -8.28
C GLY A 170 -4.19 5.52 -7.63
N LEU A 171 -5.31 5.23 -8.34
CA LEU A 171 -6.46 4.52 -7.77
C LEU A 171 -6.12 3.09 -7.36
N TYR A 172 -5.42 2.34 -8.22
CA TYR A 172 -5.01 0.96 -7.98
C TYR A 172 -3.51 0.87 -7.70
N SER A 173 -3.04 1.67 -6.73
CA SER A 173 -1.66 1.59 -6.28
C SER A 173 -1.48 0.40 -5.34
N GLY A 174 -0.42 -0.37 -5.55
CA GLY A 174 0.02 -1.40 -4.60
C GLY A 174 0.60 -0.80 -3.32
N ILE A 175 0.90 -1.68 -2.36
CA ILE A 175 1.39 -1.28 -1.02
C ILE A 175 2.78 -0.62 -1.09
N ALA A 176 3.67 -1.10 -1.94
CA ALA A 176 5.04 -0.60 -2.05
C ALA A 176 5.34 -0.11 -3.48
N PRO A 177 4.73 1.03 -3.92
CA PRO A 177 4.68 1.44 -5.32
C PRO A 177 6.04 1.84 -5.92
N GLU A 178 7.09 1.94 -5.11
CA GLU A 178 8.46 2.21 -5.57
C GLU A 178 9.40 0.99 -5.44
N SER A 179 8.87 -0.18 -5.03
CA SER A 179 9.64 -1.43 -4.99
C SER A 179 9.89 -2.00 -6.38
N ASN A 180 10.99 -2.73 -6.50
CA ASN A 180 11.30 -3.52 -7.68
C ASN A 180 10.70 -4.94 -7.58
N ILE A 181 10.47 -5.56 -8.73
CA ILE A 181 10.00 -6.93 -8.87
C ILE A 181 11.08 -7.75 -9.60
N LEU A 182 11.53 -8.82 -8.97
CA LEU A 182 12.20 -9.93 -9.60
C LEU A 182 11.12 -10.96 -9.98
N ALA A 183 10.79 -11.07 -11.25
CA ALA A 183 9.72 -11.92 -11.73
C ALA A 183 10.25 -13.34 -12.02
N ILE A 184 9.71 -14.36 -11.34
CA ILE A 184 10.14 -15.75 -11.51
C ILE A 184 8.93 -16.59 -11.85
N LYS A 185 8.85 -17.06 -13.10
CA LYS A 185 7.79 -17.92 -13.58
C LYS A 185 8.12 -19.39 -13.26
N ALA A 186 7.37 -19.97 -12.33
CA ALA A 186 7.45 -21.37 -11.95
C ALA A 186 6.09 -22.10 -12.05
N LEU A 187 5.03 -21.35 -12.39
CA LEU A 187 3.69 -21.85 -12.64
C LEU A 187 3.30 -21.60 -14.11
N ASN A 188 2.61 -22.57 -14.72
CA ASN A 188 2.18 -22.54 -16.11
C ASN A 188 0.91 -21.68 -16.32
N ASP A 189 0.37 -21.69 -17.54
CA ASP A 189 -0.85 -21.00 -17.96
C ASP A 189 -2.12 -21.41 -17.20
N ASN A 190 -2.13 -22.60 -16.59
CA ASN A 190 -3.22 -23.08 -15.73
C ASN A 190 -3.02 -22.71 -14.26
N GLY A 191 -1.94 -22.01 -13.90
CA GLY A 191 -1.61 -21.65 -12.53
C GLY A 191 -1.05 -22.79 -11.70
N SER A 192 -0.52 -23.83 -12.32
CA SER A 192 0.07 -25.00 -11.66
C SER A 192 1.54 -25.18 -12.06
N GLY A 193 2.33 -25.82 -11.18
CA GLY A 193 3.74 -26.11 -11.42
C GLY A 193 4.22 -27.30 -10.59
N ASN A 194 5.36 -27.86 -10.96
CA ASN A 194 5.94 -28.95 -10.20
C ASN A 194 6.69 -28.40 -8.97
N THR A 195 6.70 -29.16 -7.90
CA THR A 195 7.48 -28.81 -6.70
C THR A 195 8.97 -28.63 -7.01
N SER A 196 9.53 -29.39 -7.94
CA SER A 196 10.92 -29.25 -8.41
C SER A 196 11.20 -27.88 -9.00
N ASP A 197 10.33 -27.40 -9.90
CA ASP A 197 10.51 -26.11 -10.58
C ASP A 197 10.39 -24.94 -9.59
N ILE A 198 9.52 -25.07 -8.58
CA ILE A 198 9.39 -24.10 -7.48
C ILE A 198 10.65 -24.10 -6.61
N ILE A 199 11.25 -25.25 -6.32
CA ILE A 199 12.51 -25.34 -5.56
C ILE A 199 13.65 -24.69 -6.34
N ASP A 200 13.73 -24.90 -7.64
CA ASP A 200 14.72 -24.27 -8.51
C ASP A 200 14.51 -22.75 -8.59
N ALA A 201 13.25 -22.28 -8.63
CA ALA A 201 12.91 -20.87 -8.55
C ALA A 201 13.35 -20.24 -7.23
N ILE A 202 13.16 -20.93 -6.10
CA ILE A 202 13.66 -20.47 -4.79
C ILE A 202 15.18 -20.45 -4.77
N ALA A 203 15.85 -21.47 -5.34
CA ALA A 203 17.31 -21.53 -5.44
C ALA A 203 17.86 -20.36 -6.27
N TYR A 204 17.25 -20.05 -7.41
CA TYR A 204 17.59 -18.90 -8.22
C TYR A 204 17.48 -17.57 -7.46
N ALA A 205 16.39 -17.40 -6.72
CA ALA A 205 16.20 -16.19 -5.91
C ALA A 205 17.25 -16.06 -4.79
N ILE A 206 17.72 -17.19 -4.21
CA ILE A 206 18.81 -17.23 -3.23
C ILE A 206 20.16 -16.83 -3.89
N GLU A 207 20.45 -17.41 -5.04
CA GLU A 207 21.70 -17.18 -5.78
C GLU A 207 21.86 -15.73 -6.26
N THR A 208 20.76 -15.12 -6.70
CA THR A 208 20.75 -13.77 -7.27
C THR A 208 20.35 -12.67 -6.28
N LYS A 209 20.12 -13.02 -5.00
CA LYS A 209 19.59 -12.05 -4.00
C LYS A 209 20.45 -10.79 -3.84
N ASP A 210 21.76 -10.94 -3.88
CA ASP A 210 22.69 -9.81 -3.70
C ASP A 210 22.81 -8.99 -4.98
N GLU A 211 22.73 -9.61 -6.16
CA GLU A 211 22.75 -8.97 -7.47
C GLU A 211 21.53 -8.04 -7.65
N PHE A 212 20.33 -8.54 -7.34
CA PHE A 212 19.08 -7.81 -7.49
C PHE A 212 18.60 -7.11 -6.22
N ASN A 213 19.39 -7.15 -5.14
CA ASN A 213 18.99 -6.68 -3.81
C ASN A 213 17.61 -7.23 -3.36
N THR A 214 17.37 -8.52 -3.67
CA THR A 214 16.14 -9.21 -3.28
C THR A 214 16.13 -9.43 -1.78
N LYS A 215 15.09 -8.95 -1.10
CA LYS A 215 14.91 -9.07 0.35
C LYS A 215 13.74 -9.95 0.72
N ILE A 216 12.76 -10.07 -0.16
CA ILE A 216 11.46 -10.68 0.12
C ILE A 216 11.16 -11.70 -1.00
N LEU A 217 10.61 -12.85 -0.62
CA LEU A 217 9.99 -13.80 -1.56
C LEU A 217 8.50 -13.85 -1.27
N ASN A 218 7.70 -13.61 -2.29
CA ASN A 218 6.25 -13.77 -2.29
C ASN A 218 5.87 -15.09 -2.96
N LEU A 219 5.22 -15.98 -2.21
CA LEU A 219 4.75 -17.28 -2.66
C LEU A 219 3.22 -17.35 -2.52
N SER A 220 2.51 -16.86 -3.55
CA SER A 220 1.03 -16.81 -3.56
C SER A 220 0.39 -18.11 -4.04
N PHE A 221 0.96 -19.25 -3.66
CA PHE A 221 0.50 -20.59 -4.01
C PHE A 221 0.75 -21.57 -2.85
N GLY A 222 0.31 -22.81 -3.01
CA GLY A 222 0.62 -23.88 -2.08
C GLY A 222 0.15 -25.25 -2.56
N SER A 223 0.68 -26.29 -1.96
CA SER A 223 0.26 -27.69 -2.17
C SER A 223 -0.29 -28.29 -0.89
N PRO A 224 -1.14 -29.32 -0.96
CA PRO A 224 -1.61 -30.01 0.23
C PRO A 224 -0.47 -30.46 1.13
N ALA A 225 -0.57 -30.19 2.44
CA ALA A 225 0.44 -30.55 3.43
C ALA A 225 0.30 -32.02 3.81
N ASN A 226 0.91 -32.91 3.02
CA ASN A 226 0.82 -34.38 3.18
C ASN A 226 1.84 -34.94 4.17
N SER A 227 2.78 -34.12 4.67
CA SER A 227 3.83 -34.54 5.59
C SER A 227 4.15 -33.45 6.58
N ASN A 228 4.90 -33.78 7.64
CA ASN A 228 5.45 -32.81 8.55
C ASN A 228 6.45 -31.90 7.82
N CYS A 229 6.56 -30.65 8.24
CA CYS A 229 7.40 -29.65 7.59
C CYS A 229 8.87 -30.09 7.43
N ASN A 230 9.42 -30.83 8.39
CA ASN A 230 10.81 -31.37 8.31
C ASN A 230 11.04 -32.37 7.16
N LYS A 231 9.99 -32.99 6.63
CA LYS A 231 10.03 -33.92 5.50
C LYS A 231 9.49 -33.32 4.21
N ASP A 232 8.91 -32.16 4.29
CA ASP A 232 8.32 -31.45 3.15
C ASP A 232 9.41 -30.71 2.35
N PRO A 233 9.56 -30.96 1.03
CA PRO A 233 10.61 -30.34 0.23
C PRO A 233 10.47 -28.80 0.13
N LEU A 234 9.24 -28.26 0.04
CA LEU A 234 9.00 -26.82 -0.02
C LEU A 234 9.33 -26.16 1.31
N CYS A 235 8.95 -26.75 2.44
CA CYS A 235 9.36 -26.27 3.76
C CYS A 235 10.89 -26.20 3.89
N ASN A 236 11.60 -27.24 3.39
CA ASN A 236 13.06 -27.26 3.42
C ASN A 236 13.69 -26.19 2.52
N ALA A 237 13.08 -25.89 1.36
CA ALA A 237 13.54 -24.84 0.47
C ALA A 237 13.35 -23.45 1.08
N VAL A 238 12.16 -23.13 1.61
CA VAL A 238 11.90 -21.82 2.25
C VAL A 238 12.74 -21.61 3.52
N LYS A 239 13.01 -22.68 4.28
CA LYS A 239 13.94 -22.62 5.41
C LYS A 239 15.36 -22.26 4.99
N LYS A 240 15.84 -22.71 3.82
CA LYS A 240 17.13 -22.29 3.29
C LYS A 240 17.10 -20.82 2.88
N ALA A 241 16.02 -20.35 2.25
CA ALA A 241 15.85 -18.95 1.86
C ALA A 241 15.89 -18.02 3.08
N THR A 242 15.19 -18.35 4.16
CA THR A 242 15.19 -17.54 5.40
C THR A 242 16.54 -17.55 6.10
N LYS A 243 17.28 -18.67 6.08
CA LYS A 243 18.63 -18.75 6.66
C LYS A 243 19.65 -17.84 5.97
N VAL A 244 19.47 -17.54 4.68
CA VAL A 244 20.34 -16.61 3.95
C VAL A 244 19.84 -15.16 4.00
N GLY A 245 18.81 -14.88 4.83
CA GLY A 245 18.32 -13.56 5.14
C GLY A 245 17.15 -13.09 4.25
N LEU A 246 16.57 -13.95 3.41
CA LEU A 246 15.34 -13.62 2.69
C LEU A 246 14.14 -13.70 3.63
N ILE A 247 13.18 -12.78 3.47
CA ILE A 247 11.90 -12.81 4.17
C ILE A 247 10.88 -13.49 3.28
N VAL A 248 10.39 -14.66 3.69
CA VAL A 248 9.45 -15.45 2.90
C VAL A 248 8.04 -15.23 3.40
N VAL A 249 7.16 -14.78 2.52
CA VAL A 249 5.74 -14.56 2.75
C VAL A 249 4.96 -15.51 1.87
N THR A 250 4.03 -16.28 2.45
CA THR A 250 3.30 -17.33 1.73
C THR A 250 1.82 -17.35 2.07
N ALA A 251 1.00 -17.83 1.13
CA ALA A 251 -0.43 -17.97 1.31
C ALA A 251 -0.78 -19.13 2.27
N ALA A 252 -1.82 -18.94 3.08
CA ALA A 252 -2.36 -20.00 3.94
C ALA A 252 -3.06 -21.11 3.15
N GLY A 253 -3.64 -20.77 1.99
CA GLY A 253 -4.47 -21.64 1.15
C GLY A 253 -5.94 -21.24 1.18
N ASN A 254 -6.72 -21.84 0.28
CA ASN A 254 -8.14 -21.50 0.05
C ASN A 254 -9.08 -22.69 0.30
N SER A 255 -8.76 -23.51 1.30
CA SER A 255 -9.51 -24.74 1.64
C SER A 255 -10.28 -24.65 2.96
N GLY A 256 -10.49 -23.43 3.48
CA GLY A 256 -11.35 -23.18 4.65
C GLY A 256 -12.82 -23.54 4.39
N PRO A 257 -13.68 -23.47 5.38
CA PRO A 257 -13.45 -23.00 6.75
C PRO A 257 -12.99 -24.09 7.74
N ASN A 258 -12.73 -25.30 7.29
CA ASN A 258 -12.34 -26.40 8.16
C ASN A 258 -10.92 -26.18 8.72
N GLU A 259 -10.68 -26.70 9.92
CA GLU A 259 -9.35 -26.77 10.53
C GLU A 259 -8.37 -27.63 9.74
N LYS A 260 -7.06 -27.44 9.98
CA LYS A 260 -5.97 -28.23 9.39
C LYS A 260 -5.90 -28.18 7.86
N THR A 261 -6.25 -27.03 7.30
CA THR A 261 -6.28 -26.81 5.86
C THR A 261 -5.12 -25.95 5.34
N ILE A 262 -4.21 -25.53 6.24
CA ILE A 262 -3.01 -24.77 5.84
C ILE A 262 -2.17 -25.60 4.85
N VAL A 263 -1.80 -24.99 3.73
CA VAL A 263 -1.01 -25.64 2.68
C VAL A 263 0.51 -25.49 2.89
N SER A 264 1.30 -26.38 2.29
CA SER A 264 2.77 -26.21 2.21
C SER A 264 3.10 -25.16 1.14
N PRO A 265 4.09 -24.22 1.38
CA PRO A 265 5.00 -24.18 2.53
C PRO A 265 4.47 -23.37 3.74
N GLY A 266 3.19 -22.95 3.74
CA GLY A 266 2.57 -22.15 4.82
C GLY A 266 2.56 -22.85 6.18
N ILE A 267 2.67 -24.19 6.23
CA ILE A 267 2.84 -24.94 7.49
C ILE A 267 4.19 -24.69 8.15
N SER A 268 5.16 -24.07 7.47
CA SER A 268 6.51 -23.86 8.02
C SER A 268 6.53 -22.79 9.13
N PRO A 269 7.25 -23.03 10.24
CA PRO A 269 7.50 -21.98 11.23
C PRO A 269 8.43 -20.87 10.71
N ASP A 270 9.23 -21.19 9.68
CA ASP A 270 10.27 -20.32 9.12
C ASP A 270 9.73 -19.29 8.10
N VAL A 271 8.41 -19.17 7.90
CA VAL A 271 7.78 -18.23 6.96
C VAL A 271 6.71 -17.37 7.64
N ILE A 272 6.28 -16.32 6.97
CA ILE A 272 5.10 -15.54 7.32
C ILE A 272 3.93 -16.06 6.50
N THR A 273 3.00 -16.75 7.15
CA THR A 273 1.81 -17.33 6.52
C THR A 273 0.63 -16.39 6.63
N VAL A 274 -0.02 -16.09 5.50
CA VAL A 274 -1.04 -15.06 5.39
C VAL A 274 -2.38 -15.67 5.05
N GLY A 275 -3.39 -15.46 5.91
CA GLY A 275 -4.79 -15.74 5.65
C GLY A 275 -5.50 -14.53 5.03
N ALA A 276 -6.75 -14.73 4.61
CA ALA A 276 -7.55 -13.71 3.91
C ALA A 276 -8.70 -13.19 4.76
N VAL A 277 -8.93 -11.87 4.70
CA VAL A 277 -10.07 -11.16 5.28
C VAL A 277 -11.03 -10.70 4.18
N ASP A 278 -12.32 -10.78 4.43
CA ASP A 278 -13.36 -10.07 3.71
C ASP A 278 -13.59 -8.72 4.40
N HIS A 279 -13.08 -7.67 3.78
CA HIS A 279 -13.21 -6.29 4.26
C HIS A 279 -14.58 -5.65 3.92
N ARG A 280 -15.56 -6.44 3.52
CA ARG A 280 -16.93 -6.00 3.24
C ARG A 280 -17.04 -4.78 2.32
N ARG A 281 -15.97 -4.41 1.62
CA ARG A 281 -15.80 -3.20 0.82
C ARG A 281 -15.96 -1.90 1.63
N THR A 282 -15.56 -1.93 2.90
CA THR A 282 -15.48 -0.77 3.78
C THR A 282 -14.03 -0.51 4.21
N ILE A 283 -13.72 0.71 4.66
CA ILE A 283 -12.44 1.05 5.28
C ILE A 283 -12.49 0.77 6.79
N ASP A 284 -13.71 0.72 7.35
CA ASP A 284 -13.94 0.39 8.74
C ASP A 284 -13.65 -1.10 8.98
N THR A 285 -12.66 -1.37 9.84
CA THR A 285 -12.23 -2.73 10.15
C THR A 285 -13.13 -3.43 11.18
N SER A 286 -14.14 -2.74 11.73
CA SER A 286 -15.03 -3.30 12.75
C SER A 286 -16.01 -4.35 12.21
N ASP A 287 -16.25 -4.37 10.88
CA ASP A 287 -17.10 -5.34 10.20
C ASP A 287 -16.31 -6.39 9.41
N ASP A 288 -14.97 -6.33 9.47
CA ASP A 288 -14.08 -7.26 8.81
C ASP A 288 -14.18 -8.66 9.42
N VAL A 289 -14.16 -9.68 8.57
CA VAL A 289 -14.20 -11.08 9.00
C VAL A 289 -13.19 -11.93 8.23
N VAL A 290 -12.68 -12.99 8.85
CA VAL A 290 -11.86 -13.96 8.14
C VAL A 290 -12.68 -14.59 7.01
N ALA A 291 -12.18 -14.54 5.79
CA ALA A 291 -12.88 -15.07 4.62
C ALA A 291 -13.14 -16.57 4.77
N SER A 292 -14.35 -17.02 4.41
CA SER A 292 -14.76 -18.41 4.63
C SER A 292 -13.87 -19.43 3.91
N PHE A 293 -13.26 -19.05 2.80
CA PHE A 293 -12.33 -19.91 2.06
C PHE A 293 -10.93 -19.91 2.65
N SER A 294 -10.55 -18.93 3.50
CA SER A 294 -9.19 -18.87 4.07
C SER A 294 -8.90 -20.13 4.85
N SER A 295 -7.78 -20.79 4.50
CA SER A 295 -7.34 -22.00 5.22
C SER A 295 -7.00 -21.69 6.67
N ARG A 296 -7.27 -22.63 7.56
CA ARG A 296 -7.19 -22.50 9.01
C ARG A 296 -6.26 -23.54 9.62
N GLY A 297 -5.64 -23.14 10.72
CA GLY A 297 -4.86 -24.03 11.57
C GLY A 297 -5.70 -24.95 12.45
N PRO A 298 -5.06 -25.54 13.46
CA PRO A 298 -3.59 -25.67 13.55
C PRO A 298 -3.03 -26.55 12.41
N THR A 299 -1.70 -26.49 12.20
CA THR A 299 -1.06 -27.47 11.30
C THR A 299 -1.15 -28.89 11.88
N ASN A 300 -0.85 -29.90 11.07
CA ASN A 300 -0.80 -31.30 11.55
C ASN A 300 0.18 -31.52 12.71
N GLU A 301 1.18 -30.65 12.87
CA GLU A 301 2.17 -30.66 13.94
C GLU A 301 1.74 -29.79 15.13
N GLY A 302 0.52 -29.21 15.12
CA GLY A 302 -0.03 -28.41 16.21
C GLY A 302 0.48 -26.96 16.27
N LEU A 303 1.12 -26.46 15.19
CA LEU A 303 1.52 -25.06 15.08
C LEU A 303 0.31 -24.22 14.68
N SER A 304 0.01 -23.18 15.44
CA SER A 304 -1.02 -22.19 15.07
C SER A 304 -0.61 -21.42 13.81
N LYS A 305 -1.50 -21.43 12.82
CA LYS A 305 -1.40 -20.72 11.53
C LYS A 305 -2.82 -20.35 11.05
N PRO A 306 -2.96 -19.25 10.24
CA PRO A 306 -1.93 -18.38 9.69
C PRO A 306 -1.22 -17.56 10.78
N ASP A 307 -0.11 -16.87 10.46
CA ASP A 307 0.53 -15.95 11.40
C ASP A 307 -0.24 -14.62 11.52
N ILE A 308 -0.78 -14.15 10.40
CA ILE A 308 -1.54 -12.88 10.25
C ILE A 308 -2.56 -13.00 9.11
N VAL A 309 -3.50 -12.07 9.07
CA VAL A 309 -4.44 -11.93 7.95
C VAL A 309 -4.35 -10.55 7.28
N ALA A 310 -4.76 -10.48 6.02
CA ALA A 310 -4.87 -9.25 5.24
C ALA A 310 -6.06 -9.32 4.29
N PRO A 311 -6.55 -8.19 3.72
CA PRO A 311 -7.63 -8.20 2.75
C PRO A 311 -7.37 -9.18 1.60
N GLY A 312 -8.35 -10.04 1.30
CA GLY A 312 -8.21 -11.09 0.27
C GLY A 312 -9.45 -11.31 -0.58
N VAL A 313 -10.50 -10.48 -0.43
CA VAL A 313 -11.77 -10.63 -1.16
C VAL A 313 -11.98 -9.42 -2.07
N GLY A 314 -12.19 -9.67 -3.37
CA GLY A 314 -12.49 -8.62 -4.34
C GLY A 314 -11.36 -7.62 -4.56
N ILE A 315 -10.11 -8.06 -4.50
CA ILE A 315 -8.92 -7.22 -4.63
C ILE A 315 -8.68 -6.84 -6.09
N ASN A 316 -8.68 -5.53 -6.38
CA ASN A 316 -8.38 -5.00 -7.70
C ASN A 316 -6.87 -4.83 -7.89
N SER A 317 -6.33 -5.33 -8.99
CA SER A 317 -4.93 -5.18 -9.37
C SER A 317 -4.74 -5.40 -10.88
N LEU A 318 -3.48 -5.42 -11.31
CA LEU A 318 -3.10 -5.43 -12.71
C LEU A 318 -3.62 -6.67 -13.46
N SER A 319 -4.00 -6.47 -14.71
CA SER A 319 -4.37 -7.54 -15.64
C SER A 319 -3.26 -7.77 -16.66
N ASN A 320 -3.02 -9.04 -17.00
CA ASN A 320 -2.09 -9.41 -18.08
C ASN A 320 -2.65 -9.22 -19.49
N THR A 321 -3.97 -8.98 -19.62
CA THR A 321 -4.65 -8.93 -20.94
C THR A 321 -4.47 -7.60 -21.66
N LYS A 322 -4.19 -6.51 -20.91
CA LYS A 322 -3.93 -5.18 -21.46
C LYS A 322 -2.84 -4.50 -20.62
N PRO A 323 -1.96 -3.71 -21.25
CA PRO A 323 -0.84 -3.07 -20.56
C PRO A 323 -1.27 -1.99 -19.53
N ASP A 324 -2.53 -1.62 -19.52
CA ASP A 324 -3.16 -0.62 -18.63
C ASP A 324 -4.45 -1.13 -17.97
N GLY A 325 -4.73 -2.44 -18.10
CA GLY A 325 -5.96 -3.06 -17.61
C GLY A 325 -5.87 -3.54 -16.16
N TYR A 326 -7.03 -3.64 -15.52
CA TYR A 326 -7.17 -4.15 -14.15
C TYR A 326 -8.20 -5.27 -14.10
N LYS A 327 -8.10 -6.12 -13.09
CA LYS A 327 -9.07 -7.16 -12.78
C LYS A 327 -9.18 -7.37 -11.27
N SER A 328 -10.30 -7.93 -10.82
CA SER A 328 -10.55 -8.26 -9.42
C SER A 328 -10.42 -9.77 -9.20
N LEU A 329 -9.66 -10.17 -8.19
CA LEU A 329 -9.52 -11.54 -7.75
C LEU A 329 -9.74 -11.67 -6.24
N SER A 330 -10.01 -12.90 -5.79
CA SER A 330 -10.13 -13.23 -4.35
C SER A 330 -9.30 -14.47 -4.03
N GLY A 331 -8.68 -14.49 -2.85
CA GLY A 331 -7.86 -15.59 -2.37
C GLY A 331 -6.83 -15.14 -1.34
N THR A 332 -6.28 -16.06 -0.58
CA THR A 332 -5.09 -15.81 0.24
C THR A 332 -3.88 -15.40 -0.61
N SER A 333 -3.91 -15.75 -1.90
CA SER A 333 -2.95 -15.27 -2.91
C SER A 333 -2.97 -13.76 -3.12
N MET A 334 -4.06 -13.06 -2.78
CA MET A 334 -4.19 -11.60 -2.86
C MET A 334 -3.84 -10.95 -1.52
N ALA A 335 -4.06 -11.60 -0.41
CA ALA A 335 -3.65 -11.18 0.92
C ALA A 335 -2.11 -11.22 1.09
N THR A 336 -1.47 -12.26 0.60
CA THR A 336 0.00 -12.49 0.70
C THR A 336 0.82 -11.33 0.13
N PRO A 337 0.57 -10.81 -1.09
CA PRO A 337 1.34 -9.69 -1.63
C PRO A 337 1.12 -8.37 -0.89
N LEU A 338 -0.03 -8.16 -0.23
CA LEU A 338 -0.23 -7.01 0.65
C LEU A 338 0.78 -7.03 1.81
N ILE A 339 1.03 -8.20 2.39
CA ILE A 339 2.04 -8.38 3.43
C ILE A 339 3.46 -8.24 2.86
N SER A 340 3.73 -8.81 1.69
CA SER A 340 5.03 -8.65 1.02
C SER A 340 5.36 -7.17 0.75
N GLY A 341 4.36 -6.38 0.30
CA GLY A 341 4.48 -4.93 0.16
C GLY A 341 4.70 -4.22 1.51
N SER A 342 4.00 -4.64 2.56
CA SER A 342 4.17 -4.10 3.92
C SER A 342 5.58 -4.34 4.46
N VAL A 343 6.14 -5.52 4.21
CA VAL A 343 7.55 -5.84 4.53
C VAL A 343 8.49 -4.95 3.72
N ALA A 344 8.19 -4.69 2.44
CA ALA A 344 9.02 -3.81 1.63
C ALA A 344 9.04 -2.36 2.14
N LEU A 345 7.89 -1.84 2.62
CA LEU A 345 7.83 -0.55 3.32
C LEU A 345 8.65 -0.55 4.61
N LEU A 346 8.52 -1.62 5.41
CA LEU A 346 9.25 -1.75 6.67
C LEU A 346 10.77 -1.80 6.45
N LEU A 347 11.24 -2.56 5.46
CA LEU A 347 12.66 -2.64 5.11
C LEU A 347 13.18 -1.36 4.43
N ASN A 348 12.34 -0.57 3.79
CA ASN A 348 12.70 0.75 3.29
C ASN A 348 12.98 1.72 4.45
N LYS A 349 12.33 1.53 5.61
CA LYS A 349 12.62 2.26 6.86
C LYS A 349 13.80 1.67 7.62
N TYR A 350 13.86 0.33 7.74
CA TYR A 350 14.83 -0.42 8.54
C TYR A 350 15.46 -1.53 7.69
N ASN A 351 16.54 -1.23 7.02
CA ASN A 351 17.14 -2.08 5.99
C ASN A 351 17.86 -3.36 6.49
N SER A 352 18.03 -3.50 7.82
CA SER A 352 18.81 -4.57 8.44
C SER A 352 18.00 -5.52 9.33
N LEU A 353 16.65 -5.44 9.32
CA LEU A 353 15.82 -6.33 10.12
C LEU A 353 15.94 -7.78 9.63
N SER A 354 16.12 -8.69 10.56
CA SER A 354 16.06 -10.13 10.31
C SER A 354 14.62 -10.61 10.07
N HIS A 355 14.47 -11.81 9.49
CA HIS A 355 13.16 -12.43 9.28
C HIS A 355 12.31 -12.48 10.57
N ASN A 356 12.90 -12.87 11.69
CA ASN A 356 12.18 -12.99 12.96
C ASN A 356 11.74 -11.63 13.51
N GLU A 357 12.58 -10.60 13.37
CA GLU A 357 12.22 -9.24 13.79
C GLU A 357 11.08 -8.67 12.92
N VAL A 358 11.12 -8.88 11.60
CA VAL A 358 10.04 -8.49 10.69
C VAL A 358 8.76 -9.22 11.07
N LYS A 359 8.80 -10.55 11.19
CA LYS A 359 7.63 -11.37 11.56
C LYS A 359 7.03 -10.88 12.88
N LYS A 360 7.86 -10.66 13.90
CA LYS A 360 7.40 -10.15 15.20
C LYS A 360 6.75 -8.77 15.07
N LYS A 361 7.39 -7.83 14.38
CA LYS A 361 6.83 -6.47 14.20
C LYS A 361 5.49 -6.47 13.47
N LEU A 362 5.32 -7.30 12.45
CA LEU A 362 4.05 -7.47 11.76
C LEU A 362 2.97 -8.01 12.72
N MET A 363 3.26 -9.09 13.44
CA MET A 363 2.31 -9.70 14.39
C MET A 363 1.92 -8.74 15.51
N ASP A 364 2.89 -8.00 16.07
CA ASP A 364 2.65 -7.01 17.14
C ASP A 364 1.81 -5.80 16.67
N SER A 365 1.68 -5.57 15.37
CA SER A 365 0.95 -4.43 14.78
C SER A 365 -0.44 -4.78 14.27
N CYS A 366 -0.91 -5.99 14.49
CA CYS A 366 -2.23 -6.42 14.04
C CYS A 366 -3.39 -5.86 14.88
N ILE A 367 -4.57 -5.84 14.29
CA ILE A 367 -5.86 -5.60 14.92
C ILE A 367 -6.51 -6.96 15.13
N ASP A 368 -6.90 -7.28 16.34
CA ASP A 368 -7.68 -8.47 16.66
C ASP A 368 -9.08 -8.36 16.05
N LEU A 369 -9.53 -9.36 15.34
CA LEU A 369 -10.87 -9.43 14.72
C LEU A 369 -11.85 -10.19 15.61
N ASP A 370 -11.51 -10.45 16.88
CA ASP A 370 -12.33 -11.25 17.80
C ASP A 370 -12.64 -12.67 17.29
N ASP A 371 -11.71 -13.26 16.48
CA ASP A 371 -11.80 -14.62 15.93
C ASP A 371 -10.73 -15.53 16.57
N GLU A 372 -10.83 -16.85 16.38
CA GLU A 372 -9.88 -17.83 16.90
C GLU A 372 -8.47 -17.64 16.29
N ILE A 373 -7.42 -17.88 17.07
CA ILE A 373 -6.04 -17.71 16.64
C ILE A 373 -5.68 -18.57 15.40
N ASP A 374 -6.30 -19.73 15.25
CA ASP A 374 -6.10 -20.61 14.11
C ASP A 374 -6.83 -20.15 12.85
N ASN A 375 -7.70 -19.12 12.96
CA ASN A 375 -8.39 -18.47 11.85
C ASN A 375 -7.67 -17.18 11.41
N GLN A 376 -7.34 -16.30 12.39
CA GLN A 376 -6.82 -14.96 12.12
C GLN A 376 -5.32 -14.78 12.40
N GLY A 377 -4.67 -15.73 13.11
CA GLY A 377 -3.33 -15.51 13.64
C GLY A 377 -3.32 -14.38 14.67
N SER A 378 -2.39 -13.43 14.51
CA SER A 378 -2.35 -12.20 15.32
C SER A 378 -3.40 -11.16 14.91
N GLY A 379 -4.19 -11.41 13.87
CA GLY A 379 -5.23 -10.52 13.36
C GLY A 379 -4.87 -9.80 12.06
N LEU A 380 -5.64 -8.76 11.73
CA LEU A 380 -5.50 -7.93 10.53
C LEU A 380 -4.33 -6.95 10.67
N ILE A 381 -3.41 -6.96 9.72
CA ILE A 381 -2.26 -6.04 9.69
C ILE A 381 -2.71 -4.57 9.65
N ASN A 382 -2.06 -3.71 10.45
CA ASN A 382 -2.27 -2.28 10.48
C ASN A 382 -0.93 -1.53 10.32
N LEU A 383 -0.77 -0.81 9.22
CA LEU A 383 0.50 -0.13 8.90
C LEU A 383 0.74 1.11 9.75
N GLN A 384 -0.30 1.77 10.26
CA GLN A 384 -0.11 2.87 11.20
C GLN A 384 0.51 2.36 12.51
N LYS A 385 0.00 1.24 13.07
CA LYS A 385 0.60 0.60 14.25
C LYS A 385 2.03 0.12 13.98
N LEU A 386 2.27 -0.49 12.81
CA LEU A 386 3.58 -1.00 12.40
C LEU A 386 4.65 0.12 12.39
N PHE A 387 4.29 1.31 11.93
CA PHE A 387 5.22 2.43 11.80
C PHE A 387 5.28 3.35 13.02
N ASN A 388 4.24 3.36 13.88
CA ASN A 388 4.20 4.13 15.14
C ASN A 388 4.77 3.39 16.35
N GLY A 389 4.84 2.06 16.32
CA GLY A 389 5.24 1.23 17.46
C GLY A 389 6.65 1.52 18.02
N ASP A 390 7.49 2.21 17.24
CA ASP A 390 8.86 2.55 17.62
C ASP A 390 9.00 3.88 18.38
N SER A 391 7.96 4.72 18.42
CA SER A 391 8.03 6.02 19.13
C SER A 391 8.35 5.88 20.62
N LYS A 392 7.99 4.77 21.26
CA LYS A 392 8.37 4.47 22.66
C LYS A 392 9.80 3.98 22.83
N ASN A 393 10.38 3.34 21.81
CA ASN A 393 11.78 2.87 21.84
C ASN A 393 12.77 3.97 21.43
N ASP A 394 12.38 4.88 20.54
CA ASP A 394 13.18 6.04 20.17
C ASP A 394 13.36 7.02 21.35
N GLU A 395 12.39 7.15 22.25
CA GLU A 395 12.54 7.94 23.48
C GLU A 395 13.60 7.31 24.43
N ASN A 396 13.70 5.99 24.49
CA ASN A 396 14.71 5.31 25.31
C ASN A 396 16.13 5.40 24.69
N LEU A 397 16.24 5.37 23.37
CA LEU A 397 17.52 5.59 22.67
C LEU A 397 17.98 7.05 22.78
N LYS A 398 17.07 8.02 22.72
CA LYS A 398 17.37 9.45 22.91
C LYS A 398 17.77 9.75 24.36
N ARG A 399 17.16 9.11 25.37
CA ARG A 399 17.57 9.22 26.78
C ARG A 399 18.98 8.70 27.04
N ASN A 400 19.41 7.65 26.34
CA ASN A 400 20.77 7.09 26.49
C ASN A 400 21.82 7.85 25.66
N SER A 401 21.45 8.71 24.73
CA SER A 401 22.37 9.54 23.91
C SER A 401 22.62 10.93 24.49
N GLY A 402 22.03 11.29 25.61
CA GLY A 402 22.28 12.57 26.28
C GLY A 402 21.73 13.81 25.56
N LEU A 403 20.85 13.64 24.59
CA LEU A 403 20.15 14.73 23.89
C LEU A 403 18.77 14.92 24.53
N GLU A 404 18.52 16.13 25.07
CA GLU A 404 17.24 16.48 25.66
C GLU A 404 16.09 16.36 24.65
N PRO A 405 14.87 15.92 25.07
CA PRO A 405 13.74 15.78 24.16
C PRO A 405 13.22 17.15 23.74
N PHE A 406 13.19 17.39 22.43
CA PHE A 406 12.50 18.54 21.84
C PHE A 406 10.98 18.37 22.01
N ASN A 407 10.35 19.24 22.79
CA ASN A 407 8.90 19.27 22.97
C ASN A 407 8.21 19.71 21.67
N SER A 408 7.37 18.87 21.08
CA SER A 408 6.82 18.99 19.73
C SER A 408 5.67 19.99 19.58
N THR A 409 5.23 20.70 20.61
CA THR A 409 4.14 21.67 20.55
C THR A 409 4.58 23.13 20.50
N ASP A 410 5.78 23.46 20.96
CA ASP A 410 6.26 24.84 20.97
C ASP A 410 7.09 25.21 19.72
N ASN A 411 7.61 24.22 19.00
CA ASN A 411 8.54 24.43 17.89
C ASN A 411 7.92 24.72 16.52
N ILE A 412 6.62 24.48 16.32
CA ILE A 412 5.97 24.84 15.03
C ILE A 412 5.89 26.35 14.91
N ILE A 413 5.66 27.06 16.01
CA ILE A 413 5.56 28.52 16.02
C ILE A 413 6.96 29.16 15.91
N GLU A 414 7.98 28.62 16.60
CA GLU A 414 9.34 29.17 16.52
C GLU A 414 10.00 28.89 15.16
N ASN A 415 9.85 27.70 14.59
CA ASN A 415 10.35 27.41 13.24
C ASN A 415 9.65 28.24 12.15
N PHE A 416 8.36 28.57 12.34
CA PHE A 416 7.64 29.48 11.46
C PHE A 416 8.12 30.93 11.58
N LEU A 417 8.49 31.35 12.78
CA LEU A 417 9.07 32.66 13.04
C LEU A 417 10.50 32.79 12.49
N VAL A 418 11.31 31.77 12.62
CA VAL A 418 12.68 31.72 12.04
C VAL A 418 12.61 31.72 10.51
N LEU A 419 11.70 30.96 9.90
CA LEU A 419 11.49 31.00 8.45
C LEU A 419 11.02 32.36 7.94
N LEU A 420 10.11 33.01 8.66
CA LEU A 420 9.68 34.39 8.36
C LEU A 420 10.79 35.43 8.54
N LEU A 421 11.67 35.25 9.52
CA LEU A 421 12.83 36.09 9.73
C LEU A 421 13.88 35.96 8.63
N VAL A 422 14.13 34.70 8.18
CA VAL A 422 15.04 34.42 7.05
C VAL A 422 14.48 35.02 5.75
N LEU A 423 13.19 34.86 5.48
CA LEU A 423 12.54 35.45 4.30
C LEU A 423 12.54 36.97 4.35
N TYR A 424 12.35 37.60 5.55
CA TYR A 424 12.43 39.02 5.73
C TYR A 424 13.85 39.60 5.54
N LEU A 425 14.88 38.83 5.95
CA LEU A 425 16.28 39.21 5.75
C LEU A 425 16.76 39.05 4.31
N LEU A 426 16.17 38.09 3.56
CA LEU A 426 16.45 37.91 2.11
C LEU A 426 15.81 39.02 1.27
N ASP A 427 14.65 39.58 1.69
CA ASP A 427 13.94 40.66 0.99
C ASP A 427 14.59 42.05 1.19
N LYS A 428 15.51 42.19 2.14
CA LYS A 428 16.26 43.44 2.40
C LYS A 428 17.62 43.54 1.71
N ASN A 429 18.04 42.47 0.98
CA ASN A 429 19.31 42.45 0.27
C ASN A 429 19.18 42.41 -1.27
N ILE A 430 18.07 42.92 -1.80
CA ILE A 430 17.88 43.22 -3.23
C ILE A 430 17.65 44.71 -3.38
#